data_369d78dfd92283dab70adc6a2d7d72f5
#
_entry.id   369d78dfd92283dab70adc6a2d7d72f5
#
_cell.length_a   1.000
_cell.length_b   1.000
_cell.length_c   1.000
_cell.angle_alpha   90.00
_cell.angle_beta   90.00
_cell.angle_gamma   90.00
#
_symmetry.space_group_name_H-M   'P 1'
#
loop_
_entity.id
_entity.type
_entity.pdbx_description
1 polymer ?
#
loop_
_entity_poly.entity_id
_entity_poly.type
_entity_poly.pdbx_seq_one_letter_code
_entity_poly.pdbx_strand_id
1 'polypeptide(L)'
;MTSGHALQPERPERKGETALAVEQLRRSFGGVPAVDGVSFGISRGEIVGLIGPNGSGKSTTVNIVSGSLRCDSGRIQLGGSDITNRSAYEVARLGLTRTFQIPRVWGQLSVAENLLVAGTQLADESATRALFGRRALRRRQLDLESRLFDILETLNLSSLAKQAAEVLSGGQKRLLEFGRILMSGASVLVLDEPFAGVNPVMCRALQDIIESLRADGCAVLLIEHNLQAVEETCDRVIVMATGKIIAEGSLAVVRNSEEVRSAYMGTAS
;
A
#
# COMPACT_ATOMS: atom_id res chain seq x y z
N MET A 1 -11.02 35.79 -28.56
CA MET A 1 -10.74 35.62 -27.15
C MET A 1 -10.44 34.12 -26.96
N THR A 2 -9.19 33.78 -27.05
CA THR A 2 -8.69 32.39 -27.02
C THR A 2 -8.35 32.04 -25.58
N SER A 3 -9.14 31.15 -25.01
CA SER A 3 -8.89 30.59 -23.65
C SER A 3 -7.66 29.66 -23.73
N GLY A 4 -6.57 30.10 -23.14
CA GLY A 4 -5.37 29.29 -22.96
C GLY A 4 -5.65 28.17 -22.00
N HIS A 5 -5.58 26.93 -22.50
CA HIS A 5 -5.43 25.75 -21.69
C HIS A 5 -4.03 25.78 -21.07
N ALA A 6 -3.95 26.08 -19.79
CA ALA A 6 -2.72 25.94 -19.03
C ALA A 6 -2.38 24.43 -18.99
N LEU A 7 -1.36 24.05 -19.76
CA LEU A 7 -0.71 22.75 -19.63
C LEU A 7 -0.20 22.62 -18.19
N GLN A 8 -0.71 21.63 -17.47
CA GLN A 8 -0.13 21.25 -16.18
C GLN A 8 1.34 20.85 -16.43
N PRO A 9 2.29 21.30 -15.61
CA PRO A 9 3.68 20.95 -15.79
C PRO A 9 3.83 19.43 -15.68
N GLU A 10 4.48 18.83 -16.68
CA GLU A 10 4.90 17.44 -16.67
C GLU A 10 5.68 17.21 -15.36
N ARG A 11 5.19 16.28 -14.53
CA ARG A 11 5.89 15.89 -13.31
C ARG A 11 7.23 15.27 -13.72
N PRO A 12 8.36 15.74 -13.16
CA PRO A 12 9.67 15.24 -13.55
C PRO A 12 9.74 13.72 -13.30
N GLU A 13 10.21 12.97 -14.30
CA GLU A 13 10.58 11.57 -14.16
C GLU A 13 11.63 11.44 -13.05
N ARG A 14 11.20 11.16 -11.84
CA ARG A 14 12.10 10.77 -10.74
C ARG A 14 12.54 9.34 -11.02
N LYS A 15 13.69 9.15 -11.64
CA LYS A 15 14.46 7.90 -11.55
C LYS A 15 14.90 7.76 -10.10
N GLY A 16 13.98 7.34 -9.22
CA GLY A 16 14.24 7.05 -7.82
C GLY A 16 14.80 5.64 -7.66
N GLU A 17 15.44 5.41 -6.53
CA GLU A 17 15.86 4.08 -6.10
C GLU A 17 14.66 3.12 -6.05
N THR A 18 14.76 1.94 -6.66
CA THR A 18 13.69 0.95 -6.68
C THR A 18 13.42 0.44 -5.25
N ALA A 19 12.21 0.67 -4.77
CA ALA A 19 11.78 0.22 -3.45
C ALA A 19 11.24 -1.21 -3.48
N LEU A 20 10.50 -1.56 -4.54
CA LEU A 20 9.96 -2.90 -4.76
C LEU A 20 10.25 -3.31 -6.22
N ALA A 21 10.85 -4.49 -6.42
CA ALA A 21 11.01 -5.11 -7.73
C ALA A 21 10.39 -6.50 -7.73
N VAL A 22 9.62 -6.81 -8.78
CA VAL A 22 9.00 -8.11 -9.04
C VAL A 22 9.46 -8.56 -10.41
N GLU A 23 10.04 -9.77 -10.52
CA GLU A 23 10.62 -10.30 -11.75
C GLU A 23 10.05 -11.66 -12.06
N GLN A 24 9.45 -11.82 -13.26
CA GLN A 24 8.97 -13.07 -13.83
C GLN A 24 8.14 -13.92 -12.87
N LEU A 25 7.27 -13.27 -12.07
CA LEU A 25 6.46 -13.91 -11.05
C LEU A 25 5.46 -14.88 -11.69
N ARG A 26 5.41 -16.11 -11.18
CA ARG A 26 4.47 -17.15 -11.64
C ARG A 26 3.79 -17.84 -10.48
N ARG A 27 2.51 -18.11 -10.67
CA ARG A 27 1.71 -18.92 -9.72
C ARG A 27 0.55 -19.59 -10.44
N SER A 28 0.39 -20.89 -10.25
CA SER A 28 -0.70 -21.69 -10.80
C SER A 28 -1.52 -22.35 -9.67
N PHE A 29 -2.80 -22.57 -9.91
CA PHE A 29 -3.69 -23.34 -9.06
C PHE A 29 -4.35 -24.44 -9.89
N GLY A 30 -4.16 -25.70 -9.51
CA GLY A 30 -4.73 -26.85 -10.26
C GLY A 30 -4.34 -26.86 -11.74
N GLY A 31 -3.13 -26.40 -12.08
CA GLY A 31 -2.67 -26.31 -13.46
C GLY A 31 -3.10 -25.04 -14.21
N VAL A 32 -3.97 -24.20 -13.63
CA VAL A 32 -4.39 -22.93 -14.24
C VAL A 32 -3.47 -21.80 -13.76
N PRO A 33 -2.77 -21.08 -14.67
CA PRO A 33 -1.91 -19.97 -14.28
C PRO A 33 -2.75 -18.76 -13.82
N ALA A 34 -2.63 -18.40 -12.55
CA ALA A 34 -3.24 -17.19 -11.98
C ALA A 34 -2.32 -15.97 -12.10
N VAL A 35 -1.00 -16.20 -12.15
CA VAL A 35 0.04 -15.20 -12.41
C VAL A 35 1.04 -15.86 -13.35
N ASP A 36 1.35 -15.25 -14.50
CA ASP A 36 2.17 -15.81 -15.56
C ASP A 36 3.21 -14.80 -16.09
N GLY A 37 4.37 -14.77 -15.44
CA GLY A 37 5.52 -13.95 -15.86
C GLY A 37 5.37 -12.46 -15.56
N VAL A 38 4.66 -12.11 -14.48
CA VAL A 38 4.46 -10.71 -14.05
C VAL A 38 5.79 -10.10 -13.60
N SER A 39 6.15 -8.95 -14.18
CA SER A 39 7.35 -8.19 -13.82
C SER A 39 7.03 -6.70 -13.75
N PHE A 40 7.35 -6.04 -12.64
CA PHE A 40 7.22 -4.59 -12.47
C PHE A 40 8.13 -4.08 -11.34
N GLY A 41 8.37 -2.78 -11.33
CA GLY A 41 9.08 -2.12 -10.23
C GLY A 41 8.28 -0.94 -9.69
N ILE A 42 8.55 -0.53 -8.46
CA ILE A 42 8.01 0.68 -7.84
C ILE A 42 9.18 1.43 -7.20
N SER A 43 9.31 2.71 -7.55
CA SER A 43 10.35 3.57 -7.01
C SER A 43 9.94 4.19 -5.67
N ARG A 44 10.91 4.63 -4.88
CA ARG A 44 10.64 5.43 -3.67
C ARG A 44 9.84 6.69 -4.02
N GLY A 45 8.80 6.97 -3.24
CA GLY A 45 7.94 8.13 -3.46
C GLY A 45 7.10 8.04 -4.75
N GLU A 46 6.79 6.83 -5.21
CA GLU A 46 5.93 6.58 -6.35
C GLU A 46 4.65 5.86 -5.93
N ILE A 47 3.52 6.27 -6.50
CA ILE A 47 2.22 5.60 -6.33
C ILE A 47 1.86 4.91 -7.65
N VAL A 48 1.84 3.58 -7.64
CA VAL A 48 1.51 2.75 -8.81
C VAL A 48 0.15 2.08 -8.61
N GLY A 49 -0.78 2.31 -9.53
CA GLY A 49 -2.08 1.64 -9.57
C GLY A 49 -1.97 0.26 -10.19
N LEU A 50 -2.49 -0.78 -9.54
CA LEU A 50 -2.65 -2.12 -10.11
C LEU A 50 -4.13 -2.35 -10.42
N ILE A 51 -4.49 -2.27 -11.70
CA ILE A 51 -5.87 -2.34 -12.17
C ILE A 51 -6.09 -3.53 -13.11
N GLY A 52 -7.33 -3.84 -13.40
CA GLY A 52 -7.71 -4.93 -14.31
C GLY A 52 -9.03 -5.58 -13.89
N PRO A 53 -9.66 -6.40 -14.75
CA PRO A 53 -10.90 -7.09 -14.46
C PRO A 53 -10.78 -8.08 -13.29
N ASN A 54 -11.93 -8.56 -12.80
CA ASN A 54 -11.96 -9.62 -11.79
C ASN A 54 -11.33 -10.89 -12.37
N GLY A 55 -10.56 -11.62 -11.53
CA GLY A 55 -9.84 -12.82 -11.98
C GLY A 55 -8.57 -12.54 -12.80
N SER A 56 -8.15 -11.29 -12.99
CA SER A 56 -6.93 -10.96 -13.75
C SER A 56 -5.61 -11.33 -13.05
N GLY A 57 -5.64 -11.75 -11.77
CA GLY A 57 -4.45 -12.13 -11.02
C GLY A 57 -3.94 -11.10 -10.01
N LYS A 58 -4.55 -9.91 -9.89
CA LYS A 58 -4.13 -8.83 -8.97
C LYS A 58 -3.98 -9.30 -7.53
N SER A 59 -5.05 -9.87 -6.96
CA SER A 59 -5.05 -10.33 -5.57
C SER A 59 -4.03 -11.46 -5.34
N THR A 60 -3.82 -12.33 -6.32
CA THR A 60 -2.79 -13.38 -6.27
C THR A 60 -1.40 -12.74 -6.25
N THR A 61 -1.11 -11.79 -7.14
CA THR A 61 0.16 -11.06 -7.19
C THR A 61 0.43 -10.35 -5.86
N VAL A 62 -0.55 -9.63 -5.33
CA VAL A 62 -0.45 -8.92 -4.05
C VAL A 62 -0.24 -9.87 -2.87
N ASN A 63 -0.93 -11.02 -2.85
CA ASN A 63 -0.75 -12.05 -1.82
C ASN A 63 0.68 -12.62 -1.83
N ILE A 64 1.27 -12.78 -3.01
CA ILE A 64 2.64 -13.27 -3.15
C ILE A 64 3.63 -12.19 -2.69
N VAL A 65 3.50 -10.96 -3.18
CA VAL A 65 4.38 -9.83 -2.84
C VAL A 65 4.37 -9.56 -1.33
N SER A 66 3.21 -9.68 -0.67
CA SER A 66 3.07 -9.50 0.78
C SER A 66 3.45 -10.73 1.63
N GLY A 67 3.92 -11.81 1.02
CA GLY A 67 4.32 -13.04 1.73
C GLY A 67 3.17 -13.88 2.27
N SER A 68 1.93 -13.59 1.88
CA SER A 68 0.73 -14.35 2.26
C SER A 68 0.52 -15.60 1.40
N LEU A 69 1.17 -15.68 0.24
CA LEU A 69 1.15 -16.78 -0.70
C LEU A 69 2.56 -16.96 -1.28
N ARG A 70 2.97 -18.22 -1.51
CA ARG A 70 4.23 -18.53 -2.19
C ARG A 70 4.06 -18.47 -3.70
N CYS A 71 5.07 -17.97 -4.43
CA CYS A 71 5.14 -18.13 -5.88
C CYS A 71 5.72 -19.49 -6.26
N ASP A 72 5.43 -19.93 -7.48
CA ASP A 72 6.04 -21.13 -8.07
C ASP A 72 7.42 -20.81 -8.64
N SER A 73 7.59 -19.63 -9.23
CA SER A 73 8.87 -19.10 -9.71
C SER A 73 8.84 -17.56 -9.78
N GLY A 74 9.99 -16.98 -10.07
CA GLY A 74 10.18 -15.53 -10.09
C GLY A 74 10.95 -15.02 -8.88
N ARG A 75 11.17 -13.72 -8.82
CA ARG A 75 11.94 -13.07 -7.76
C ARG A 75 11.24 -11.80 -7.28
N ILE A 76 11.35 -11.53 -5.99
CA ILE A 76 10.81 -10.31 -5.38
C ILE A 76 11.90 -9.69 -4.52
N GLN A 77 12.18 -8.41 -4.73
CA GLN A 77 13.16 -7.64 -3.95
C GLN A 77 12.49 -6.42 -3.31
N LEU A 78 12.81 -6.19 -2.05
CA LEU A 78 12.38 -5.06 -1.26
C LEU A 78 13.62 -4.27 -0.80
N GLY A 79 13.80 -3.05 -1.29
CA GLY A 79 14.99 -2.25 -1.00
C GLY A 79 16.30 -3.01 -1.30
N GLY A 80 16.35 -3.79 -2.40
CA GLY A 80 17.47 -4.64 -2.80
C GLY A 80 17.60 -5.98 -2.05
N SER A 81 16.83 -6.20 -0.99
CA SER A 81 16.81 -7.48 -0.26
C SER A 81 15.85 -8.46 -0.90
N ASP A 82 16.28 -9.70 -1.11
CA ASP A 82 15.42 -10.77 -1.63
C ASP A 82 14.39 -11.19 -0.57
N ILE A 83 13.11 -11.05 -0.89
CA ILE A 83 11.97 -11.45 -0.05
C ILE A 83 11.15 -12.59 -0.66
N THR A 84 11.64 -13.22 -1.72
CA THR A 84 10.93 -14.29 -2.43
C THR A 84 10.55 -15.41 -1.47
N ASN A 85 9.26 -15.74 -1.43
CA ASN A 85 8.69 -16.79 -0.58
C ASN A 85 8.94 -16.65 0.94
N ARG A 86 9.34 -15.47 1.40
CA ARG A 86 9.37 -15.17 2.84
C ARG A 86 7.95 -15.07 3.39
N SER A 87 7.81 -15.31 4.69
CA SER A 87 6.53 -15.16 5.39
C SER A 87 6.09 -13.70 5.48
N ALA A 88 4.78 -13.45 5.59
CA ALA A 88 4.24 -12.10 5.74
C ALA A 88 4.85 -11.34 6.94
N TYR A 89 5.18 -12.06 8.02
CA TYR A 89 5.86 -11.49 9.18
C TYR A 89 7.26 -10.96 8.84
N GLU A 90 8.07 -11.76 8.10
CA GLU A 90 9.41 -11.36 7.68
C GLU A 90 9.37 -10.18 6.70
N VAL A 91 8.43 -10.23 5.75
CA VAL A 91 8.20 -9.16 4.76
C VAL A 91 7.80 -7.85 5.45
N ALA A 92 6.92 -7.91 6.45
CA ALA A 92 6.53 -6.76 7.24
C ALA A 92 7.70 -6.16 8.03
N ARG A 93 8.55 -7.00 8.64
CA ARG A 93 9.77 -6.55 9.34
C ARG A 93 10.80 -5.87 8.43
N LEU A 94 10.80 -6.19 7.14
CA LEU A 94 11.66 -5.56 6.14
C LEU A 94 11.08 -4.25 5.59
N GLY A 95 9.87 -3.87 6.03
CA GLY A 95 9.28 -2.57 5.75
C GLY A 95 8.21 -2.56 4.66
N LEU A 96 7.61 -3.71 4.30
CA LEU A 96 6.42 -3.75 3.45
C LEU A 96 5.17 -4.01 4.32
N THR A 97 4.23 -3.07 4.30
CA THR A 97 2.95 -3.20 5.01
C THR A 97 1.80 -3.26 4.00
N ARG A 98 0.79 -4.08 4.30
CA ARG A 98 -0.43 -4.20 3.48
C ARG A 98 -1.67 -3.88 4.31
N THR A 99 -2.62 -3.12 3.71
CA THR A 99 -3.99 -3.05 4.20
C THR A 99 -4.81 -4.24 3.72
N PHE A 100 -5.92 -4.48 4.38
CA PHE A 100 -6.90 -5.48 3.95
C PHE A 100 -8.19 -4.76 3.58
N GLN A 101 -8.96 -5.36 2.67
CA GLN A 101 -10.27 -4.86 2.24
C GLN A 101 -11.22 -4.58 3.42
N ILE A 102 -11.17 -5.42 4.47
CA ILE A 102 -11.85 -5.18 5.74
C ILE A 102 -10.82 -4.72 6.78
N PRO A 103 -11.01 -3.54 7.41
CA PRO A 103 -10.07 -3.03 8.41
C PRO A 103 -9.86 -4.03 9.56
N ARG A 104 -8.61 -4.39 9.79
CA ARG A 104 -8.22 -5.29 10.88
C ARG A 104 -7.67 -4.50 12.05
N VAL A 105 -8.58 -4.02 12.92
CA VAL A 105 -8.20 -3.36 14.16
C VAL A 105 -8.35 -4.32 15.35
N TRP A 106 -7.53 -4.16 16.37
CA TRP A 106 -7.69 -4.90 17.62
C TRP A 106 -8.80 -4.24 18.44
N GLY A 107 -10.01 -4.80 18.35
CA GLY A 107 -11.24 -4.20 18.88
C GLY A 107 -11.19 -3.86 20.36
N GLN A 108 -10.59 -4.75 21.16
CA GLN A 108 -10.50 -4.58 22.61
C GLN A 108 -9.42 -3.58 23.07
N LEU A 109 -8.45 -3.30 22.22
CA LEU A 109 -7.45 -2.28 22.47
C LEU A 109 -8.05 -0.89 22.19
N SER A 110 -7.61 0.11 22.95
CA SER A 110 -7.92 1.51 22.64
C SER A 110 -7.32 1.94 21.30
N VAL A 111 -7.80 3.05 20.75
CA VAL A 111 -7.24 3.66 19.53
C VAL A 111 -5.74 3.92 19.68
N ALA A 112 -5.31 4.50 20.81
CA ALA A 112 -3.91 4.79 21.10
C ALA A 112 -3.08 3.49 21.17
N GLU A 113 -3.57 2.45 21.85
CA GLU A 113 -2.87 1.17 21.95
C GLU A 113 -2.73 0.48 20.59
N ASN A 114 -3.77 0.53 19.72
CA ASN A 114 -3.69 0.05 18.34
C ASN A 114 -2.53 0.71 17.56
N LEU A 115 -2.35 2.01 17.73
CA LEU A 115 -1.26 2.76 17.10
C LEU A 115 0.11 2.39 17.69
N LEU A 116 0.22 2.36 19.01
CA LEU A 116 1.49 2.03 19.71
C LEU A 116 1.98 0.63 19.34
N VAL A 117 1.11 -0.38 19.30
CA VAL A 117 1.49 -1.74 18.90
C VAL A 117 2.06 -1.76 17.49
N ALA A 118 1.49 -1.00 16.55
CA ALA A 118 2.02 -0.92 15.19
C ALA A 118 3.41 -0.26 15.14
N GLY A 119 3.66 0.76 15.96
CA GLY A 119 4.97 1.42 16.04
C GLY A 119 6.06 0.56 16.69
N THR A 120 5.70 -0.46 17.48
CA THR A 120 6.68 -1.35 18.13
C THR A 120 7.11 -2.53 17.25
N GLN A 121 6.34 -2.91 16.24
CA GLN A 121 6.60 -4.10 15.40
C GLN A 121 7.91 -4.04 14.59
N LEU A 122 8.37 -2.83 14.20
CA LEU A 122 9.65 -2.64 13.51
C LEU A 122 10.83 -2.57 14.48
N ALA A 123 10.57 -2.64 15.77
CA ALA A 123 11.60 -2.60 16.77
C ALA A 123 12.31 -3.96 16.84
N ASP A 124 13.55 -3.97 16.35
CA ASP A 124 14.45 -5.14 16.45
C ASP A 124 14.60 -5.57 17.92
N GLU A 125 14.07 -6.74 18.28
CA GLU A 125 14.16 -7.34 19.62
C GLU A 125 15.53 -8.00 19.87
N SER A 126 16.57 -7.56 19.14
CA SER A 126 17.89 -8.17 19.33
C SER A 126 18.41 -7.92 20.76
N ALA A 127 19.00 -8.96 21.35
CA ALA A 127 19.54 -8.99 22.71
C ALA A 127 20.58 -7.86 22.99
N THR A 128 21.08 -7.19 21.97
CA THR A 128 21.92 -6.00 22.06
C THR A 128 21.25 -4.80 22.72
N ARG A 129 19.87 -4.77 22.80
CA ARG A 129 19.13 -3.73 23.53
C ARG A 129 19.28 -3.77 25.04
N ALA A 130 19.52 -4.91 25.61
CA ALA A 130 19.77 -5.04 27.06
C ALA A 130 21.06 -4.30 27.49
N LEU A 131 21.98 -4.07 26.56
CA LEU A 131 23.27 -3.44 26.79
C LEU A 131 23.26 -1.91 26.56
N PHE A 132 22.34 -1.35 25.80
CA PHE A 132 22.28 0.09 25.47
C PHE A 132 21.29 0.89 26.32
N GLY A 133 21.34 0.71 27.64
CA GLY A 133 20.93 1.66 28.64
C GLY A 133 19.53 2.30 28.57
N ARG A 134 18.93 2.48 29.76
CA ARG A 134 17.63 3.14 30.03
C ARG A 134 17.39 4.47 29.28
N ARG A 135 18.45 5.21 28.90
CA ARG A 135 18.34 6.48 28.17
C ARG A 135 17.89 6.30 26.72
N ALA A 136 18.38 5.29 25.99
CA ALA A 136 17.96 5.02 24.62
C ALA A 136 16.50 4.53 24.57
N LEU A 137 16.11 3.69 25.53
CA LEU A 137 14.73 3.23 25.65
C LEU A 137 13.76 4.40 25.90
N ARG A 138 14.13 5.30 26.83
CA ARG A 138 13.31 6.48 27.15
C ARG A 138 13.18 7.45 25.98
N ARG A 139 14.26 7.70 25.25
CA ARG A 139 14.24 8.55 24.05
C ARG A 139 13.28 7.97 23.00
N ARG A 140 13.39 6.69 22.73
CA ARG A 140 12.51 6.00 21.79
C ARG A 140 11.04 6.01 22.22
N GLN A 141 10.77 5.85 23.51
CA GLN A 141 9.40 5.95 24.03
C GLN A 141 8.83 7.36 23.81
N LEU A 142 9.61 8.41 24.07
CA LEU A 142 9.20 9.79 23.80
C LEU A 142 8.96 10.05 22.31
N ASP A 143 9.79 9.50 21.42
CA ASP A 143 9.61 9.60 19.97
C ASP A 143 8.32 8.90 19.52
N LEU A 144 8.00 7.72 20.06
CA LEU A 144 6.76 7.00 19.77
C LEU A 144 5.53 7.74 20.31
N GLU A 145 5.62 8.33 21.50
CA GLU A 145 4.53 9.12 22.07
C GLU A 145 4.29 10.39 21.24
N SER A 146 5.34 11.09 20.82
CA SER A 146 5.21 12.25 19.93
C SER A 146 4.51 11.89 18.62
N ARG A 147 5.00 10.84 17.94
CA ARG A 147 4.37 10.35 16.70
C ARG A 147 2.91 9.92 16.90
N LEU A 148 2.60 9.30 18.04
CA LEU A 148 1.22 8.93 18.37
C LEU A 148 0.30 10.16 18.40
N PHE A 149 0.72 11.26 19.07
CA PHE A 149 -0.07 12.49 19.14
C PHE A 149 -0.25 13.12 17.76
N ASP A 150 0.82 13.23 16.98
CA ASP A 150 0.79 13.80 15.62
C ASP A 150 -0.18 13.01 14.71
N ILE A 151 -0.13 11.68 14.78
CA ILE A 151 -1.02 10.81 13.99
C ILE A 151 -2.47 10.91 14.46
N LEU A 152 -2.73 10.91 15.77
CA LEU A 152 -4.08 11.07 16.30
C LEU A 152 -4.71 12.40 15.87
N GLU A 153 -3.93 13.47 15.83
CA GLU A 153 -4.37 14.79 15.37
C GLU A 153 -4.63 14.77 13.85
N THR A 154 -3.69 14.28 13.06
CA THR A 154 -3.81 14.14 11.59
C THR A 154 -5.07 13.36 11.19
N LEU A 155 -5.40 12.30 11.93
CA LEU A 155 -6.56 11.45 11.67
C LEU A 155 -7.85 11.97 12.32
N ASN A 156 -7.79 13.06 13.07
CA ASN A 156 -8.91 13.57 13.87
C ASN A 156 -9.49 12.52 14.82
N LEU A 157 -8.62 11.70 15.43
CA LEU A 157 -8.98 10.64 16.38
C LEU A 157 -8.56 10.95 17.82
N SER A 158 -8.03 12.16 18.11
CA SER A 158 -7.51 12.53 19.43
C SER A 158 -8.55 12.39 20.56
N SER A 159 -9.81 12.78 20.30
CA SER A 159 -10.91 12.63 21.26
C SER A 159 -11.30 11.17 21.54
N LEU A 160 -10.95 10.26 20.65
CA LEU A 160 -11.25 8.83 20.71
C LEU A 160 -10.05 8.00 21.20
N ALA A 161 -8.91 8.61 21.48
CA ALA A 161 -7.65 7.94 21.75
C ALA A 161 -7.74 6.85 22.83
N LYS A 162 -8.56 7.07 23.87
CA LYS A 162 -8.76 6.15 25.00
C LYS A 162 -9.93 5.18 24.81
N GLN A 163 -10.72 5.32 23.74
CA GLN A 163 -11.85 4.43 23.49
C GLN A 163 -11.39 3.12 22.84
N ALA A 164 -12.08 2.02 23.17
CA ALA A 164 -11.86 0.73 22.52
C ALA A 164 -12.16 0.83 21.01
N ALA A 165 -11.31 0.24 20.17
CA ALA A 165 -11.46 0.33 18.71
C ALA A 165 -12.73 -0.35 18.18
N GLU A 166 -13.34 -1.26 18.93
CA GLU A 166 -14.59 -1.92 18.54
C GLU A 166 -15.78 -0.96 18.41
N VAL A 167 -15.82 0.13 19.20
CA VAL A 167 -16.92 1.11 19.20
C VAL A 167 -16.82 2.13 18.06
N LEU A 168 -15.69 2.15 17.35
CA LEU A 168 -15.48 3.05 16.22
C LEU A 168 -16.42 2.74 15.06
N SER A 169 -16.86 3.77 14.34
CA SER A 169 -17.54 3.62 13.05
C SER A 169 -16.61 2.97 12.01
N GLY A 170 -17.18 2.46 10.92
CA GLY A 170 -16.40 1.85 9.84
C GLY A 170 -15.34 2.80 9.26
N GLY A 171 -15.69 4.08 9.04
CA GLY A 171 -14.74 5.09 8.59
C GLY A 171 -13.63 5.37 9.60
N GLN A 172 -13.95 5.47 10.89
CA GLN A 172 -12.94 5.65 11.94
C GLN A 172 -12.01 4.44 12.06
N LYS A 173 -12.52 3.21 11.90
CA LYS A 173 -11.70 1.98 11.84
C LYS A 173 -10.74 2.02 10.65
N ARG A 174 -11.20 2.53 9.50
CA ARG A 174 -10.34 2.71 8.32
C ARG A 174 -9.24 3.75 8.59
N LEU A 175 -9.58 4.89 9.19
CA LEU A 175 -8.56 5.87 9.61
C LEU A 175 -7.57 5.28 10.61
N LEU A 176 -8.03 4.51 11.58
CA LEU A 176 -7.15 3.83 12.54
C LEU A 176 -6.20 2.84 11.86
N GLU A 177 -6.67 2.11 10.84
CA GLU A 177 -5.82 1.24 10.03
C GLU A 177 -4.70 2.04 9.33
N PHE A 178 -5.02 3.18 8.72
CA PHE A 178 -4.02 4.08 8.13
C PHE A 178 -3.07 4.66 9.18
N GLY A 179 -3.58 5.02 10.35
CA GLY A 179 -2.74 5.46 11.48
C GLY A 179 -1.71 4.41 11.90
N ARG A 180 -2.10 3.13 11.88
CA ARG A 180 -1.18 2.02 12.16
C ARG A 180 -0.08 1.90 11.10
N ILE A 181 -0.40 2.18 9.83
CA ILE A 181 0.59 2.24 8.76
C ILE A 181 1.55 3.40 8.98
N LEU A 182 1.03 4.59 9.28
CA LEU A 182 1.85 5.75 9.61
C LEU A 182 2.80 5.44 10.79
N MET A 183 2.29 4.79 11.84
CA MET A 183 3.11 4.37 12.98
C MET A 183 4.18 3.34 12.62
N SER A 184 3.89 2.43 11.68
CA SER A 184 4.82 1.37 11.30
C SER A 184 6.06 1.90 10.59
N GLY A 185 6.00 3.05 9.92
CA GLY A 185 7.11 3.60 9.15
C GLY A 185 7.52 2.70 7.98
N ALA A 186 6.56 2.01 7.37
CA ALA A 186 6.80 1.15 6.22
C ALA A 186 7.38 1.93 5.04
N SER A 187 8.35 1.34 4.34
CA SER A 187 8.96 1.91 3.12
C SER A 187 8.19 1.56 1.86
N VAL A 188 7.41 0.48 1.89
CA VAL A 188 6.51 0.05 0.81
C VAL A 188 5.14 -0.28 1.39
N LEU A 189 4.11 0.26 0.76
CA LEU A 189 2.73 0.10 1.16
C LEU A 189 1.92 -0.54 0.05
N VAL A 190 1.17 -1.58 0.37
CA VAL A 190 0.19 -2.21 -0.52
C VAL A 190 -1.20 -1.90 0.00
N LEU A 191 -1.96 -1.11 -0.75
CA LEU A 191 -3.32 -0.69 -0.42
C LEU A 191 -4.32 -1.47 -1.27
N ASP A 192 -5.16 -2.25 -0.61
CA ASP A 192 -6.16 -3.12 -1.27
C ASP A 192 -7.55 -2.49 -1.10
N GLU A 193 -8.04 -1.86 -2.16
CA GLU A 193 -9.32 -1.15 -2.25
C GLU A 193 -9.57 -0.16 -1.08
N PRO A 194 -8.63 0.77 -0.81
CA PRO A 194 -8.72 1.63 0.37
C PRO A 194 -9.92 2.57 0.35
N PHE A 195 -10.48 2.88 -0.83
CA PHE A 195 -11.61 3.79 -1.00
C PHE A 195 -12.97 3.08 -1.10
N ALA A 196 -13.00 1.74 -1.06
CA ALA A 196 -14.24 0.98 -1.17
C ALA A 196 -15.18 1.25 0.02
N GLY A 197 -16.43 1.63 -0.28
CA GLY A 197 -17.47 1.88 0.74
C GLY A 197 -17.22 3.12 1.60
N VAL A 198 -16.33 4.01 1.19
CA VAL A 198 -15.98 5.24 1.93
C VAL A 198 -16.69 6.45 1.30
N ASN A 199 -17.15 7.38 2.12
CA ASN A 199 -17.77 8.61 1.61
C ASN A 199 -16.72 9.56 1.00
N PRO A 200 -17.12 10.53 0.13
CA PRO A 200 -16.17 11.39 -0.58
C PRO A 200 -15.23 12.23 0.33
N VAL A 201 -15.72 12.64 1.50
CA VAL A 201 -14.91 13.41 2.46
C VAL A 201 -13.78 12.55 3.02
N MET A 202 -14.11 11.31 3.38
CA MET A 202 -13.14 10.34 3.87
C MET A 202 -12.16 9.92 2.77
N CYS A 203 -12.61 9.76 1.51
CA CYS A 203 -11.73 9.47 0.37
C CYS A 203 -10.62 10.53 0.26
N ARG A 204 -10.96 11.80 0.32
CA ARG A 204 -9.97 12.90 0.28
C ARG A 204 -8.98 12.81 1.44
N ALA A 205 -9.48 12.61 2.67
CA ALA A 205 -8.59 12.45 3.83
C ALA A 205 -7.60 11.29 3.67
N LEU A 206 -8.05 10.14 3.10
CA LEU A 206 -7.17 9.02 2.80
C LEU A 206 -6.17 9.33 1.68
N GLN A 207 -6.59 10.06 0.64
CA GLN A 207 -5.70 10.52 -0.44
C GLN A 207 -4.62 11.46 0.11
N ASP A 208 -4.98 12.41 0.98
CA ASP A 208 -4.01 13.32 1.64
C ASP A 208 -2.97 12.53 2.46
N ILE A 209 -3.40 11.49 3.18
CA ILE A 209 -2.50 10.61 3.93
C ILE A 209 -1.56 9.85 3.00
N ILE A 210 -2.07 9.29 1.90
CA ILE A 210 -1.28 8.56 0.91
C ILE A 210 -0.23 9.51 0.26
N GLU A 211 -0.63 10.72 -0.07
CA GLU A 211 0.28 11.74 -0.62
C GLU A 211 1.37 12.16 0.39
N SER A 212 1.01 12.27 1.68
CA SER A 212 2.00 12.51 2.75
C SER A 212 3.02 11.38 2.83
N LEU A 213 2.58 10.11 2.84
CA LEU A 213 3.46 8.95 2.83
C LEU A 213 4.38 8.92 1.60
N ARG A 214 3.84 9.27 0.43
CA ARG A 214 4.61 9.42 -0.80
C ARG A 214 5.69 10.51 -0.67
N ALA A 215 5.33 11.65 -0.11
CA ALA A 215 6.26 12.77 0.10
C ALA A 215 7.40 12.37 1.03
N ASP A 216 7.14 11.51 2.01
CA ASP A 216 8.14 10.90 2.92
C ASP A 216 8.97 9.79 2.25
N GLY A 217 8.76 9.53 0.96
CA GLY A 217 9.51 8.55 0.17
C GLY A 217 8.98 7.12 0.24
N CYS A 218 7.78 6.90 0.80
CA CYS A 218 7.12 5.59 0.77
C CYS A 218 6.69 5.25 -0.67
N ALA A 219 6.95 4.03 -1.12
CA ALA A 219 6.43 3.50 -2.37
C ALA A 219 5.05 2.88 -2.14
N VAL A 220 4.09 3.15 -3.01
CA VAL A 220 2.71 2.67 -2.83
C VAL A 220 2.25 1.87 -4.03
N LEU A 221 1.78 0.64 -3.79
CA LEU A 221 1.02 -0.17 -4.74
C LEU A 221 -0.46 -0.09 -4.37
N LEU A 222 -1.25 0.57 -5.20
CA LEU A 222 -2.68 0.80 -4.98
C LEU A 222 -3.51 -0.13 -5.87
N ILE A 223 -4.32 -1.02 -5.28
CA ILE A 223 -5.30 -1.83 -6.00
C ILE A 223 -6.64 -1.12 -5.89
N GLU A 224 -7.23 -0.76 -7.01
CA GLU A 224 -8.51 -0.06 -7.06
C GLU A 224 -9.31 -0.40 -8.30
N HIS A 225 -10.63 -0.28 -8.18
CA HIS A 225 -11.59 -0.43 -9.26
C HIS A 225 -12.17 0.93 -9.71
N ASN A 226 -12.11 1.93 -8.84
CA ASN A 226 -12.55 3.28 -9.15
C ASN A 226 -11.47 4.02 -9.94
N LEU A 227 -11.66 4.10 -11.26
CA LEU A 227 -10.68 4.75 -12.16
C LEU A 227 -10.48 6.24 -11.86
N GLN A 228 -11.49 6.93 -11.31
CA GLN A 228 -11.34 8.32 -10.92
C GLN A 228 -10.36 8.43 -9.74
N ALA A 229 -10.51 7.61 -8.71
CA ALA A 229 -9.58 7.59 -7.57
C ALA A 229 -8.15 7.22 -8.01
N VAL A 230 -8.02 6.29 -8.98
CA VAL A 230 -6.73 5.94 -9.57
C VAL A 230 -6.10 7.13 -10.30
N GLU A 231 -6.89 7.86 -11.11
CA GLU A 231 -6.43 9.04 -11.87
C GLU A 231 -5.97 10.18 -10.96
N GLU A 232 -6.68 10.38 -9.84
CA GLU A 232 -6.37 11.43 -8.87
C GLU A 232 -5.16 11.10 -7.98
N THR A 233 -4.86 9.79 -7.79
CA THR A 233 -3.87 9.36 -6.78
C THR A 233 -2.59 8.79 -7.39
N CYS A 234 -2.66 8.07 -8.52
CA CYS A 234 -1.53 7.30 -9.05
C CYS A 234 -0.67 8.11 -10.03
N ASP A 235 0.64 7.91 -9.98
CA ASP A 235 1.58 8.45 -10.98
C ASP A 235 1.47 7.68 -12.30
N ARG A 236 1.31 6.37 -12.24
CA ARG A 236 1.07 5.46 -13.37
C ARG A 236 0.25 4.26 -12.92
N VAL A 237 -0.18 3.47 -13.90
CA VAL A 237 -0.93 2.24 -13.67
C VAL A 237 -0.30 1.06 -14.39
N ILE A 238 -0.49 -0.12 -13.82
CA ILE A 238 -0.21 -1.42 -14.38
C ILE A 238 -1.54 -2.13 -14.58
N VAL A 239 -1.82 -2.58 -15.80
CA VAL A 239 -3.06 -3.30 -16.11
C VAL A 239 -2.78 -4.78 -16.22
N MET A 240 -3.49 -5.57 -15.43
CA MET A 240 -3.43 -7.03 -15.50
C MET A 240 -4.67 -7.61 -16.18
N ALA A 241 -4.48 -8.60 -17.03
CA ALA A 241 -5.53 -9.47 -17.54
C ALA A 241 -4.97 -10.91 -17.66
N THR A 242 -5.83 -11.90 -17.36
CA THR A 242 -5.50 -13.33 -17.47
C THR A 242 -4.10 -13.72 -16.92
N GLY A 243 -3.76 -13.16 -15.76
CA GLY A 243 -2.49 -13.44 -15.08
C GLY A 243 -1.26 -12.70 -15.60
N LYS A 244 -1.39 -11.81 -16.57
CA LYS A 244 -0.29 -11.07 -17.20
C LYS A 244 -0.48 -9.57 -17.11
N ILE A 245 0.63 -8.83 -17.22
CA ILE A 245 0.59 -7.38 -17.46
C ILE A 245 0.36 -7.18 -18.96
N ILE A 246 -0.69 -6.45 -19.31
CA ILE A 246 -1.05 -6.13 -20.70
C ILE A 246 -0.75 -4.68 -21.08
N ALA A 247 -0.65 -3.78 -20.10
CA ALA A 247 -0.29 -2.40 -20.34
C ALA A 247 0.29 -1.76 -19.06
N GLU A 248 1.14 -0.74 -19.25
CA GLU A 248 1.75 0.05 -18.20
C GLU A 248 1.95 1.48 -18.70
N GLY A 249 1.69 2.47 -17.85
CA GLY A 249 1.86 3.89 -18.16
C GLY A 249 0.88 4.78 -17.45
N SER A 250 0.74 6.06 -17.87
CA SER A 250 -0.29 6.94 -17.32
C SER A 250 -1.69 6.41 -17.64
N LEU A 251 -2.67 6.66 -16.78
CA LEU A 251 -4.04 6.16 -17.00
C LEU A 251 -4.60 6.64 -18.36
N ALA A 252 -4.27 7.87 -18.77
CA ALA A 252 -4.69 8.41 -20.07
C ALA A 252 -4.16 7.61 -21.25
N VAL A 253 -2.90 7.14 -21.19
CA VAL A 253 -2.29 6.30 -22.25
C VAL A 253 -2.92 4.92 -22.25
N VAL A 254 -3.05 4.31 -21.07
CA VAL A 254 -3.56 2.95 -20.90
C VAL A 254 -5.02 2.82 -21.34
N ARG A 255 -5.88 3.80 -21.07
CA ARG A 255 -7.30 3.81 -21.52
C ARG A 255 -7.47 3.76 -23.03
N ASN A 256 -6.49 4.22 -23.79
CA ASN A 256 -6.53 4.23 -25.25
C ASN A 256 -6.02 2.92 -25.87
N SER A 257 -5.44 2.00 -25.08
CA SER A 257 -5.00 0.69 -25.56
C SER A 257 -6.20 -0.18 -25.96
N GLU A 258 -6.15 -0.74 -27.16
CA GLU A 258 -7.17 -1.67 -27.66
C GLU A 258 -7.20 -2.97 -26.83
N GLU A 259 -6.03 -3.43 -26.40
CA GLU A 259 -5.87 -4.62 -25.58
C GLU A 259 -6.53 -4.44 -24.20
N VAL A 260 -6.37 -3.27 -23.58
CA VAL A 260 -7.01 -2.94 -22.32
C VAL A 260 -8.52 -2.87 -22.47
N ARG A 261 -9.02 -2.19 -23.53
CA ARG A 261 -10.47 -2.12 -23.78
C ARG A 261 -11.07 -3.50 -23.99
N SER A 262 -10.42 -4.35 -24.78
CA SER A 262 -10.87 -5.73 -25.02
C SER A 262 -10.93 -6.54 -23.73
N ALA A 263 -9.95 -6.41 -22.83
CA ALA A 263 -9.89 -7.12 -21.55
C ALA A 263 -11.06 -6.74 -20.62
N TYR A 264 -11.48 -5.47 -20.64
CA TYR A 264 -12.62 -5.01 -19.83
C TYR A 264 -13.99 -5.33 -20.47
N MET A 265 -14.09 -5.34 -21.81
CA MET A 265 -15.35 -5.68 -22.51
C MET A 265 -15.61 -7.18 -22.56
N GLY A 266 -14.57 -8.03 -22.60
CA GLY A 266 -14.68 -9.48 -22.62
C GLY A 266 -15.18 -10.13 -21.32
N THR A 267 -15.33 -9.37 -20.23
CA THR A 267 -15.86 -9.84 -18.95
C THR A 267 -17.33 -9.51 -18.72
N ALA A 268 -18.01 -8.95 -19.73
CA ALA A 268 -19.42 -8.54 -19.67
C ALA A 268 -20.38 -9.62 -20.24
N SER A 269 -20.02 -10.91 -20.18
CA SER A 269 -20.87 -12.05 -20.60
C SER A 269 -21.12 -13.01 -19.44
#